data_bd091f647ebcf41716c48557e6e136b6
#
_entry.id   bd091f647ebcf41716c48557e6e136b6
#
_cell.length_a   1.000
_cell.length_b   1.000
_cell.length_c   1.000
_cell.angle_alpha   90.00
_cell.angle_beta   90.00
_cell.angle_gamma   90.00
#
_symmetry.space_group_name_H-M   'P 1'
#
loop_
_entity.id
_entity.type
_entity.pdbx_description
1 polymer ?
#
loop_
_entity_poly.entity_id
_entity_poly.type
_entity_poly.pdbx_seq_one_letter_code
_entity_poly.pdbx_strand_id
1 'polypeptide(L)'
;MKSPGEARTDIWMMMELAKRFTIGETWKSVPVKGVKDDKLPDVLSAAEAMGLKPETTLFDALFAPTGKRAEAVWPDPLYKTELNNTGDALGLKWFPEKALFNEYRQFTLGDGHDLADFDTYQDPKCRGLIWPVVNGKETLYRFNTEYDPYAKEDNLFYGKLMKPVASGDLYNVTDPKQTAYAGTAKIFFRPYAAPVEQPDGHYDLWLCTGRILEHWHTGSMTRRVPELHRAAPQALLYMNPGDAERRGLKRGDLAHVESRHGTCEAVVETQVRNIMPAGTVWLAFFDEKVKCNAVVIDATDPISEEPDFKKTAVLVRKA
;
A
#
# COMPACT_ATOMS: atom_id res chain seq x y z
N MET A 1 9.09 -19.34 -1.83
CA MET A 1 8.21 -20.19 -0.99
C MET A 1 7.03 -20.61 -1.85
N LYS A 2 6.69 -21.88 -1.89
CA LYS A 2 5.58 -22.40 -2.69
C LYS A 2 4.24 -22.06 -2.05
N SER A 3 3.28 -21.62 -2.85
CA SER A 3 1.92 -21.33 -2.35
C SER A 3 1.26 -22.59 -1.78
N PRO A 4 0.61 -22.51 -0.62
CA PRO A 4 -0.05 -23.67 -0.02
C PRO A 4 -1.38 -24.00 -0.71
N GLY A 5 -1.66 -25.29 -0.90
CA GLY A 5 -2.93 -25.78 -1.44
C GLY A 5 -3.31 -25.15 -2.77
N GLU A 6 -4.50 -24.60 -2.86
CA GLU A 6 -5.05 -23.94 -4.06
C GLU A 6 -4.70 -22.44 -4.16
N ALA A 7 -3.98 -21.88 -3.18
CA ALA A 7 -3.55 -20.48 -3.25
C ALA A 7 -2.67 -20.24 -4.49
N ARG A 8 -2.81 -19.07 -5.06
CA ARG A 8 -2.03 -18.62 -6.22
C ARG A 8 -1.40 -17.26 -5.90
N THR A 9 -0.29 -16.95 -6.59
CA THR A 9 0.36 -15.66 -6.48
C THR A 9 -0.49 -14.57 -7.15
N ASP A 10 -0.32 -13.32 -6.73
CA ASP A 10 -0.98 -12.18 -7.36
C ASP A 10 -0.62 -12.09 -8.86
N ILE A 11 0.64 -12.36 -9.19
CA ILE A 11 1.13 -12.39 -10.57
C ILE A 11 0.36 -13.44 -11.39
N TRP A 12 0.16 -14.64 -10.83
CA TRP A 12 -0.66 -15.67 -11.50
C TRP A 12 -2.07 -15.18 -11.76
N MET A 13 -2.71 -14.55 -10.78
CA MET A 13 -4.07 -14.02 -10.93
C MET A 13 -4.16 -12.94 -12.01
N MET A 14 -3.20 -12.03 -12.05
CA MET A 14 -3.11 -10.98 -13.08
C MET A 14 -2.89 -11.58 -14.47
N MET A 15 -2.02 -12.55 -14.61
CA MET A 15 -1.74 -13.21 -15.88
C MET A 15 -2.93 -14.06 -16.37
N GLU A 16 -3.64 -14.75 -15.47
CA GLU A 16 -4.88 -15.44 -15.78
C GLU A 16 -6.01 -14.48 -16.19
N LEU A 17 -6.07 -13.31 -15.55
CA LEU A 17 -7.02 -12.27 -15.96
C LEU A 17 -6.69 -11.74 -17.36
N ALA A 18 -5.41 -11.53 -17.65
CA ALA A 18 -4.94 -11.05 -18.96
C ALA A 18 -5.34 -11.98 -20.13
N LYS A 19 -5.56 -13.27 -19.88
CA LYS A 19 -6.08 -14.21 -20.89
C LYS A 19 -7.54 -13.93 -21.31
N ARG A 20 -8.29 -13.14 -20.54
CA ARG A 20 -9.71 -12.87 -20.74
C ARG A 20 -9.98 -11.55 -21.45
N PHE A 21 -8.96 -10.75 -21.65
CA PHE A 21 -9.07 -9.47 -22.35
C PHE A 21 -8.23 -9.48 -23.62
N THR A 22 -8.76 -8.88 -24.66
CA THR A 22 -8.02 -8.66 -25.90
C THR A 22 -7.39 -7.26 -25.92
N ILE A 23 -6.38 -7.08 -26.77
CA ILE A 23 -5.76 -5.76 -26.99
C ILE A 23 -6.83 -4.76 -27.46
N GLY A 24 -7.70 -5.17 -28.39
CA GLY A 24 -8.75 -4.30 -28.94
C GLY A 24 -9.77 -3.84 -27.91
N GLU A 25 -10.02 -4.62 -26.85
CA GLU A 25 -10.93 -4.25 -25.77
C GLU A 25 -10.28 -3.27 -24.77
N THR A 26 -9.00 -3.48 -24.44
CA THR A 26 -8.33 -2.77 -23.36
C THR A 26 -7.56 -1.54 -23.83
N TRP A 27 -7.03 -1.56 -25.04
CA TRP A 27 -6.17 -0.50 -25.57
C TRP A 27 -6.91 0.45 -26.52
N LYS A 28 -8.22 0.43 -26.50
CA LYS A 28 -8.99 1.51 -27.11
C LYS A 28 -8.62 2.81 -26.44
N SER A 29 -7.82 3.62 -27.11
CA SER A 29 -7.55 5.05 -26.85
C SER A 29 -7.89 5.50 -25.41
N VAL A 30 -7.19 4.97 -24.41
CA VAL A 30 -7.17 5.59 -23.09
C VAL A 30 -6.09 6.67 -23.15
N PRO A 31 -6.47 7.96 -23.12
CA PRO A 31 -5.47 9.00 -23.02
C PRO A 31 -4.66 8.75 -21.74
N VAL A 32 -3.36 8.52 -21.86
CA VAL A 32 -2.49 8.41 -20.72
C VAL A 32 -2.48 9.76 -20.03
N LYS A 33 -3.17 9.86 -18.89
CA LYS A 33 -3.33 11.08 -18.13
C LYS A 33 -1.93 11.62 -17.77
N GLY A 34 -1.56 12.78 -18.30
CA GLY A 34 -0.29 13.43 -18.00
C GLY A 34 0.76 13.43 -19.11
N VAL A 35 0.55 12.73 -20.22
CA VAL A 35 1.41 12.86 -21.40
C VAL A 35 0.85 13.94 -22.31
N LYS A 36 1.49 15.09 -22.33
CA LYS A 36 1.12 16.28 -23.13
C LYS A 36 1.49 16.15 -24.61
N ASP A 37 1.65 14.97 -25.13
CA ASP A 37 2.07 14.83 -26.51
C ASP A 37 1.02 14.07 -27.31
N ASP A 38 0.26 14.83 -28.14
CA ASP A 38 -0.69 14.31 -29.14
C ASP A 38 -0.01 13.41 -30.21
N LYS A 39 1.26 13.10 -30.02
CA LYS A 39 2.11 12.34 -30.95
C LYS A 39 2.55 10.97 -30.46
N LEU A 40 2.11 10.54 -29.27
CA LEU A 40 2.29 9.13 -28.94
C LEU A 40 1.36 8.31 -29.84
N PRO A 41 1.91 7.35 -30.60
CA PRO A 41 1.08 6.47 -31.37
C PRO A 41 0.08 5.82 -30.42
N ASP A 42 -1.16 5.77 -30.81
CA ASP A 42 -2.19 4.98 -30.17
C ASP A 42 -1.59 3.60 -29.83
N VAL A 43 -1.77 3.15 -28.58
CA VAL A 43 -1.17 1.89 -28.12
C VAL A 43 -1.59 0.74 -29.04
N LEU A 44 -2.81 0.80 -29.58
CA LEU A 44 -3.30 -0.15 -30.57
C LEU A 44 -2.49 -0.08 -31.86
N SER A 45 -2.24 1.11 -32.40
CA SER A 45 -1.41 1.30 -33.60
C SER A 45 0.02 0.83 -33.40
N ALA A 46 0.58 1.04 -32.19
CA ALA A 46 1.89 0.52 -31.83
C ALA A 46 1.89 -1.01 -31.76
N ALA A 47 0.84 -1.62 -31.23
CA ALA A 47 0.67 -3.07 -31.19
C ALA A 47 0.53 -3.67 -32.59
N GLU A 48 -0.25 -3.04 -33.48
CA GLU A 48 -0.41 -3.41 -34.88
C GLU A 48 0.94 -3.32 -35.63
N ALA A 49 1.71 -2.26 -35.42
CA ALA A 49 3.04 -2.11 -35.97
C ALA A 49 4.01 -3.22 -35.51
N MET A 50 3.73 -3.83 -34.37
CA MET A 50 4.46 -5.01 -33.84
C MET A 50 3.88 -6.34 -34.36
N GLY A 51 2.88 -6.30 -35.27
CA GLY A 51 2.23 -7.48 -35.82
C GLY A 51 1.22 -8.14 -34.88
N LEU A 52 0.78 -7.44 -33.84
CA LEU A 52 -0.27 -7.92 -32.94
C LEU A 52 -1.65 -7.52 -33.49
N LYS A 53 -2.60 -8.44 -33.43
CA LYS A 53 -3.97 -8.21 -33.90
C LYS A 53 -4.87 -7.79 -32.76
N PRO A 54 -5.94 -7.00 -33.00
CA PRO A 54 -6.88 -6.58 -31.96
C PRO A 54 -7.48 -7.71 -31.11
N GLU A 55 -7.68 -8.87 -31.71
CA GLU A 55 -8.20 -10.08 -31.06
C GLU A 55 -7.18 -10.85 -30.22
N THR A 56 -5.90 -10.47 -30.29
CA THR A 56 -4.85 -11.05 -29.44
C THR A 56 -5.13 -10.77 -27.98
N THR A 57 -5.04 -11.77 -27.12
CA THR A 57 -5.24 -11.53 -25.67
C THR A 57 -4.10 -10.69 -25.10
N LEU A 58 -4.34 -9.99 -24.01
CA LEU A 58 -3.24 -9.30 -23.29
C LEU A 58 -2.17 -10.27 -22.83
N PHE A 59 -2.57 -11.48 -22.44
CA PHE A 59 -1.63 -12.52 -22.07
C PHE A 59 -0.69 -12.86 -23.23
N ASP A 60 -1.25 -13.12 -24.41
CA ASP A 60 -0.49 -13.45 -25.60
C ASP A 60 0.38 -12.28 -26.08
N ALA A 61 -0.10 -11.07 -25.94
CA ALA A 61 0.66 -9.89 -26.32
C ALA A 61 1.85 -9.58 -25.40
N LEU A 62 1.65 -9.72 -24.11
CA LEU A 62 2.63 -9.30 -23.09
C LEU A 62 3.48 -10.46 -22.57
N PHE A 63 2.88 -11.62 -22.41
CA PHE A 63 3.48 -12.74 -21.68
C PHE A 63 3.57 -14.01 -22.52
N ALA A 64 2.84 -14.10 -23.65
CA ALA A 64 2.87 -15.34 -24.40
C ALA A 64 4.26 -15.64 -24.83
N PRO A 65 4.57 -16.83 -24.54
CA PRO A 65 5.70 -17.46 -25.13
C PRO A 65 5.29 -17.91 -26.53
N THR A 66 4.92 -17.03 -27.41
CA THR A 66 5.29 -17.34 -28.76
C THR A 66 6.82 -17.42 -28.81
N GLY A 67 7.29 -18.14 -27.84
CA GLY A 67 8.61 -18.62 -27.44
C GLY A 67 9.71 -17.59 -27.50
N LYS A 68 9.78 -16.88 -28.61
CA LYS A 68 10.91 -16.00 -28.91
C LYS A 68 10.92 -14.66 -28.23
N ARG A 69 9.76 -14.11 -27.86
CA ARG A 69 9.71 -12.75 -27.29
C ARG A 69 9.91 -12.77 -25.78
N ALA A 70 9.20 -13.63 -25.08
CA ALA A 70 9.40 -13.78 -23.63
C ALA A 70 10.81 -14.29 -23.32
N GLU A 71 11.31 -15.28 -24.09
CA GLU A 71 12.69 -15.77 -23.96
C GLU A 71 13.72 -14.71 -24.32
N ALA A 72 13.43 -13.80 -25.23
CA ALA A 72 14.34 -12.71 -25.61
C ALA A 72 14.31 -11.53 -24.62
N VAL A 73 13.13 -11.25 -24.05
CA VAL A 73 12.94 -10.14 -23.09
C VAL A 73 13.30 -10.56 -21.68
N TRP A 74 12.96 -11.81 -21.31
CA TRP A 74 13.21 -12.35 -19.96
C TRP A 74 13.91 -13.72 -20.03
N PRO A 75 15.10 -13.79 -20.57
CA PRO A 75 15.83 -15.05 -20.61
C PRO A 75 16.13 -15.53 -19.19
N ASP A 76 15.64 -16.68 -18.83
CA ASP A 76 15.93 -17.29 -17.54
C ASP A 76 16.30 -18.77 -17.71
N PRO A 77 17.58 -19.13 -17.59
CA PRO A 77 18.01 -20.50 -17.63
C PRO A 77 17.51 -21.35 -16.47
N LEU A 78 17.00 -20.69 -15.42
CA LEU A 78 16.54 -21.32 -14.19
C LEU A 78 15.01 -21.39 -14.07
N TYR A 79 14.28 -21.29 -15.18
CA TYR A 79 12.81 -21.33 -15.17
C TYR A 79 12.21 -22.59 -14.52
N LYS A 80 12.98 -23.66 -14.36
CA LYS A 80 12.57 -24.92 -13.70
C LYS A 80 12.85 -24.93 -12.20
N THR A 81 13.06 -23.78 -11.56
CA THR A 81 13.30 -23.73 -10.13
C THR A 81 12.02 -24.01 -9.32
N GLU A 82 12.18 -24.53 -8.10
CA GLU A 82 11.05 -24.71 -7.16
C GLU A 82 10.35 -23.40 -6.79
N LEU A 83 10.95 -22.25 -7.10
CA LEU A 83 10.41 -20.92 -6.84
C LEU A 83 9.50 -20.43 -7.96
N ASN A 84 9.53 -21.04 -9.13
CA ASN A 84 8.75 -20.64 -10.30
C ASN A 84 7.28 -21.10 -10.24
N ASN A 85 6.58 -20.74 -9.18
CA ASN A 85 5.19 -21.17 -8.95
C ASN A 85 4.23 -20.68 -10.04
N THR A 86 4.39 -19.43 -10.48
CA THR A 86 3.52 -18.81 -11.50
C THR A 86 3.82 -19.39 -12.86
N GLY A 87 5.08 -19.48 -13.23
CA GLY A 87 5.51 -20.05 -14.51
C GLY A 87 5.07 -21.50 -14.69
N ASP A 88 5.30 -22.34 -13.68
CA ASP A 88 4.88 -23.75 -13.71
C ASP A 88 3.35 -23.89 -13.81
N ALA A 89 2.60 -23.10 -13.06
CA ALA A 89 1.14 -23.15 -13.07
C ALA A 89 0.53 -22.68 -14.40
N LEU A 90 1.24 -21.83 -15.15
CA LEU A 90 0.82 -21.31 -16.45
C LEU A 90 1.46 -22.04 -17.63
N GLY A 91 2.34 -23.00 -17.37
CA GLY A 91 3.08 -23.73 -18.42
C GLY A 91 4.12 -22.87 -19.14
N LEU A 92 4.64 -21.83 -18.49
CA LEU A 92 5.64 -20.93 -19.05
C LEU A 92 7.05 -21.55 -18.93
N LYS A 93 7.91 -21.21 -19.90
CA LYS A 93 9.32 -21.61 -19.90
C LYS A 93 10.25 -20.54 -19.33
N TRP A 94 9.73 -19.68 -18.45
CA TRP A 94 10.46 -18.60 -17.81
C TRP A 94 9.88 -18.32 -16.43
N PHE A 95 10.58 -17.53 -15.61
CA PHE A 95 10.23 -17.25 -14.23
C PHE A 95 9.66 -15.83 -14.10
N PRO A 96 8.32 -15.64 -14.07
CA PRO A 96 7.70 -14.34 -14.06
C PRO A 96 8.13 -13.46 -12.89
N GLU A 97 8.20 -13.98 -11.69
CA GLU A 97 8.58 -13.24 -10.49
C GLU A 97 10.02 -12.71 -10.60
N LYS A 98 10.94 -13.52 -11.10
CA LYS A 98 12.32 -13.12 -11.34
C LYS A 98 12.42 -12.07 -12.45
N ALA A 99 11.67 -12.25 -13.52
CA ALA A 99 11.65 -11.32 -14.64
C ALA A 99 11.16 -9.94 -14.20
N LEU A 100 10.04 -9.87 -13.48
CA LEU A 100 9.48 -8.62 -12.94
C LEU A 100 10.43 -7.96 -11.94
N PHE A 101 11.06 -8.73 -11.06
CA PHE A 101 12.04 -8.19 -10.14
C PHE A 101 13.25 -7.59 -10.89
N ASN A 102 13.77 -8.29 -11.89
CA ASN A 102 14.91 -7.81 -12.67
C ASN A 102 14.57 -6.56 -13.49
N GLU A 103 13.33 -6.49 -14.02
CA GLU A 103 12.83 -5.28 -14.68
C GLU A 103 12.74 -4.11 -13.69
N TYR A 104 12.10 -4.30 -12.55
CA TYR A 104 12.02 -3.30 -11.49
C TYR A 104 13.42 -2.83 -11.04
N ARG A 105 14.33 -3.77 -10.85
CA ARG A 105 15.71 -3.46 -10.45
C ARG A 105 16.41 -2.51 -11.42
N GLN A 106 16.16 -2.61 -12.73
CA GLN A 106 16.80 -1.73 -13.72
C GLN A 106 16.46 -0.26 -13.47
N PHE A 107 15.27 0.05 -12.99
CA PHE A 107 14.86 1.41 -12.66
C PHE A 107 15.51 1.94 -11.37
N THR A 108 16.11 1.08 -10.56
CA THR A 108 16.76 1.46 -9.29
C THR A 108 18.25 1.71 -9.44
N LEU A 109 18.87 1.28 -10.56
CA LEU A 109 20.31 1.35 -10.72
C LEU A 109 20.78 2.78 -10.98
N GLY A 110 21.69 3.25 -10.16
CA GLY A 110 22.35 4.53 -10.33
C GLY A 110 21.61 5.74 -9.75
N ASP A 111 20.46 5.53 -9.11
CA ASP A 111 19.65 6.61 -8.54
C ASP A 111 19.65 6.65 -7.00
N GLY A 112 20.39 5.74 -6.37
CA GLY A 112 20.47 5.64 -4.91
C GLY A 112 19.50 4.64 -4.29
N HIS A 113 18.76 3.89 -5.13
CA HIS A 113 17.87 2.80 -4.70
C HIS A 113 18.32 1.45 -5.25
N ASP A 114 19.60 1.34 -5.64
CA ASP A 114 20.16 0.16 -6.28
C ASP A 114 19.89 -1.10 -5.48
N LEU A 115 19.21 -2.05 -6.11
CA LEU A 115 18.95 -3.38 -5.58
C LEU A 115 19.99 -4.37 -6.06
N ALA A 116 20.32 -5.37 -5.25
CA ALA A 116 21.04 -6.55 -5.72
C ALA A 116 20.19 -7.33 -6.76
N ASP A 117 20.78 -8.27 -7.44
CA ASP A 117 20.03 -9.14 -8.34
C ASP A 117 19.15 -10.13 -7.57
N PHE A 118 18.19 -10.72 -8.27
CA PHE A 118 17.23 -11.66 -7.68
C PHE A 118 17.93 -12.85 -7.02
N ASP A 119 18.95 -13.40 -7.66
CA ASP A 119 19.63 -14.60 -7.17
C ASP A 119 20.40 -14.34 -5.89
N THR A 120 20.96 -13.13 -5.74
CA THR A 120 21.59 -12.67 -4.49
C THR A 120 20.61 -12.68 -3.34
N TYR A 121 19.38 -12.16 -3.53
CA TYR A 121 18.36 -12.16 -2.47
C TYR A 121 17.81 -13.56 -2.18
N GLN A 122 17.86 -14.47 -3.15
CA GLN A 122 17.40 -15.87 -2.98
C GLN A 122 18.48 -16.80 -2.40
N ASP A 123 19.73 -16.36 -2.30
CA ASP A 123 20.77 -17.15 -1.62
C ASP A 123 20.35 -17.39 -0.15
N PRO A 124 20.26 -18.66 0.30
CA PRO A 124 19.92 -18.98 1.69
C PRO A 124 20.84 -18.34 2.74
N LYS A 125 22.04 -17.92 2.34
CA LYS A 125 22.98 -17.19 3.20
C LYS A 125 22.68 -15.70 3.28
N CYS A 126 21.90 -15.16 2.33
CA CYS A 126 21.48 -13.77 2.34
C CYS A 126 20.41 -13.58 3.40
N ARG A 127 20.68 -12.76 4.41
CA ARG A 127 19.73 -12.41 5.47
C ARG A 127 19.01 -11.07 5.24
N GLY A 128 19.03 -10.61 3.99
CA GLY A 128 18.62 -9.28 3.60
C GLY A 128 19.83 -8.37 3.42
N LEU A 129 19.68 -7.34 2.59
CA LEU A 129 20.72 -6.37 2.29
C LEU A 129 20.17 -4.96 2.49
N ILE A 130 20.96 -4.10 3.08
CA ILE A 130 20.63 -2.67 3.22
C ILE A 130 20.97 -1.98 1.88
N TRP A 131 19.96 -1.43 1.23
CA TRP A 131 20.15 -0.72 -0.04
C TRP A 131 20.57 0.76 0.17
N PRO A 132 21.22 1.37 -0.81
CA PRO A 132 21.59 0.83 -2.12
C PRO A 132 22.64 -0.27 -2.05
N VAL A 133 22.53 -1.26 -2.95
CA VAL A 133 23.52 -2.31 -3.11
C VAL A 133 24.34 -2.02 -4.38
N VAL A 134 25.51 -1.43 -4.21
CA VAL A 134 26.35 -1.00 -5.31
C VAL A 134 27.57 -1.91 -5.45
N ASN A 135 27.80 -2.45 -6.65
CA ASN A 135 28.88 -3.41 -6.92
C ASN A 135 28.87 -4.61 -5.94
N GLY A 136 27.68 -5.12 -5.61
CA GLY A 136 27.51 -6.25 -4.71
C GLY A 136 27.73 -5.95 -3.22
N LYS A 137 27.94 -4.70 -2.86
CA LYS A 137 28.10 -4.28 -1.46
C LYS A 137 26.87 -3.52 -0.98
N GLU A 138 26.33 -3.94 0.17
CA GLU A 138 25.25 -3.22 0.86
C GLU A 138 25.75 -1.91 1.48
N THR A 139 24.82 -0.98 1.70
CA THR A 139 25.08 0.29 2.38
C THR A 139 24.71 0.15 3.86
N LEU A 140 25.72 0.09 4.73
CA LEU A 140 25.50 -0.13 6.17
C LEU A 140 24.73 1.03 6.82
N TYR A 141 25.02 2.26 6.40
CA TYR A 141 24.39 3.46 6.94
C TYR A 141 23.97 4.38 5.80
N ARG A 142 22.67 4.48 5.57
CA ARG A 142 22.11 5.35 4.56
C ARG A 142 22.40 6.82 4.86
N PHE A 143 22.69 7.59 3.82
CA PHE A 143 23.03 9.03 3.87
C PHE A 143 24.31 9.38 4.63
N ASN A 144 25.12 8.42 4.95
CA ASN A 144 26.44 8.62 5.54
C ASN A 144 27.49 8.62 4.43
N THR A 145 28.32 9.67 4.37
CA THR A 145 29.32 9.83 3.29
C THR A 145 30.40 8.75 3.29
N GLU A 146 30.62 8.09 4.42
CA GLU A 146 31.58 6.98 4.55
C GLU A 146 31.03 5.66 3.97
N TYR A 147 29.73 5.41 4.08
CA TYR A 147 29.13 4.10 3.80
C TYR A 147 28.17 4.11 2.61
N ASP A 148 27.56 5.26 2.31
CA ASP A 148 26.60 5.41 1.21
C ASP A 148 27.30 6.01 -0.01
N PRO A 149 27.45 5.25 -1.12
CA PRO A 149 28.17 5.73 -2.31
C PRO A 149 27.48 6.92 -2.99
N TYR A 150 26.23 7.17 -2.66
CA TYR A 150 25.45 8.30 -3.18
C TYR A 150 25.44 9.52 -2.27
N ALA A 151 25.87 9.36 -1.00
CA ALA A 151 25.97 10.48 -0.09
C ALA A 151 27.24 11.29 -0.36
N LYS A 152 27.11 12.59 -0.55
CA LYS A 152 28.20 13.55 -0.71
C LYS A 152 27.96 14.74 0.19
N GLU A 153 29.00 15.47 0.55
CA GLU A 153 28.90 16.63 1.44
C GLU A 153 27.96 17.74 0.93
N ASP A 154 27.86 17.87 -0.39
CA ASP A 154 27.01 18.85 -1.07
C ASP A 154 25.65 18.30 -1.54
N ASN A 155 25.40 17.00 -1.27
CA ASN A 155 24.32 16.22 -1.89
C ASN A 155 23.44 15.56 -0.81
N LEU A 156 23.06 16.33 0.12
CA LEU A 156 22.41 15.86 1.31
C LEU A 156 21.05 15.27 1.09
N PHE A 157 20.90 14.16 1.77
CA PHE A 157 19.70 13.37 2.03
C PHE A 157 18.80 13.11 0.82
N TYR A 158 18.63 14.02 -0.09
CA TYR A 158 17.82 13.93 -1.30
C TYR A 158 18.40 14.72 -2.49
N GLY A 159 19.64 15.16 -2.40
CA GLY A 159 20.19 16.13 -3.35
C GLY A 159 20.13 15.73 -4.81
N LYS A 160 20.28 14.46 -5.14
CA LYS A 160 20.20 13.95 -6.50
C LYS A 160 18.81 13.42 -6.89
N LEU A 161 18.05 12.97 -5.92
CA LEU A 161 16.72 12.38 -6.11
C LEU A 161 15.62 13.44 -6.14
N MET A 162 15.89 14.60 -5.59
CA MET A 162 14.99 15.74 -5.66
C MET A 162 15.29 16.59 -6.88
N LYS A 163 14.95 16.09 -8.04
CA LYS A 163 14.69 16.98 -9.18
C LYS A 163 13.56 17.92 -8.77
N PRO A 164 13.64 19.23 -9.09
CA PRO A 164 12.50 20.10 -8.87
C PRO A 164 11.30 19.52 -9.60
N VAL A 165 10.34 18.99 -8.86
CA VAL A 165 9.06 18.57 -9.41
C VAL A 165 8.17 19.80 -9.42
N ALA A 166 7.40 19.96 -10.48
CA ALA A 166 6.49 21.06 -10.65
C ALA A 166 5.60 21.28 -9.41
N SER A 167 5.37 22.55 -9.12
CA SER A 167 4.62 23.09 -7.98
C SER A 167 3.50 22.21 -7.42
N GLY A 168 3.56 21.91 -6.13
CA GLY A 168 2.50 21.22 -5.37
C GLY A 168 2.96 20.03 -4.53
N ASP A 169 4.17 19.53 -4.74
CA ASP A 169 4.71 18.48 -3.92
C ASP A 169 5.28 19.05 -2.61
N LEU A 170 4.66 18.69 -1.50
CA LEU A 170 5.06 19.13 -0.16
C LEU A 170 6.46 18.66 0.26
N TYR A 171 7.01 17.68 -0.45
CA TYR A 171 8.31 17.08 -0.18
C TYR A 171 9.42 17.63 -1.09
N ASN A 172 9.08 18.43 -2.09
CA ASN A 172 10.04 19.02 -3.01
C ASN A 172 10.48 20.40 -2.57
N VAL A 173 11.77 20.58 -2.47
CA VAL A 173 12.40 21.87 -2.28
C VAL A 173 12.45 22.58 -3.63
N THR A 174 11.54 23.51 -3.85
CA THR A 174 11.45 24.30 -5.09
C THR A 174 12.48 25.42 -5.21
N ASP A 175 13.27 25.68 -4.16
CA ASP A 175 14.30 26.69 -4.16
C ASP A 175 15.67 26.09 -4.55
N PRO A 176 16.21 26.45 -5.73
CA PRO A 176 17.52 25.98 -6.16
C PRO A 176 18.67 26.37 -5.21
N LYS A 177 18.45 27.35 -4.34
CA LYS A 177 19.42 27.79 -3.33
C LYS A 177 19.35 26.96 -2.04
N GLN A 178 18.36 26.09 -1.89
CA GLN A 178 18.21 25.23 -0.72
C GLN A 178 18.77 23.82 -0.95
N THR A 179 19.71 23.63 -1.83
CA THR A 179 20.28 22.33 -2.18
C THR A 179 21.22 21.76 -1.12
N ALA A 180 21.45 22.44 -0.02
CA ALA A 180 22.42 22.02 0.99
C ALA A 180 21.78 21.79 2.36
N TYR A 181 21.11 20.67 2.53
CA TYR A 181 20.74 20.21 3.89
C TYR A 181 21.73 19.15 4.38
N ALA A 182 22.90 19.58 4.79
CA ALA A 182 24.03 18.81 5.24
C ALA A 182 23.71 17.72 6.29
N GLY A 183 23.05 16.64 5.88
CA GLY A 183 22.69 15.52 6.74
C GLY A 183 21.65 15.84 7.83
N THR A 184 21.05 17.03 7.79
CA THR A 184 20.03 17.44 8.77
C THR A 184 18.62 17.25 8.21
N ALA A 185 17.72 16.74 9.04
CA ALA A 185 16.31 16.65 8.69
C ALA A 185 15.69 18.04 8.58
N LYS A 186 14.94 18.30 7.52
CA LYS A 186 14.18 19.54 7.37
C LYS A 186 12.92 19.46 8.24
N ILE A 187 12.76 20.44 9.12
CA ILE A 187 11.56 20.59 9.92
C ILE A 187 10.63 21.60 9.24
N PHE A 188 9.46 21.11 8.83
CA PHE A 188 8.40 21.95 8.28
C PHE A 188 7.45 22.35 9.38
N PHE A 189 7.44 23.63 9.73
CA PHE A 189 6.41 24.14 10.62
C PHE A 189 5.09 24.28 9.87
N ARG A 190 4.04 23.66 10.39
CA ARG A 190 2.67 23.81 9.91
C ARG A 190 1.79 24.29 11.08
N PRO A 191 1.05 25.37 10.90
CA PRO A 191 0.04 25.77 11.90
C PRO A 191 -1.01 24.67 12.04
N TYR A 192 -1.55 24.53 13.24
CA TYR A 192 -2.67 23.62 13.45
C TYR A 192 -3.87 24.05 12.60
N ALA A 193 -4.44 23.11 11.88
CA ALA A 193 -5.73 23.23 11.21
C ALA A 193 -6.70 22.25 11.85
N ALA A 194 -7.89 22.72 12.19
CA ALA A 194 -8.93 21.87 12.75
C ALA A 194 -9.35 20.80 11.72
N PRO A 195 -9.81 19.62 12.19
CA PRO A 195 -10.44 18.64 11.31
C PRO A 195 -11.62 19.22 10.55
N VAL A 196 -11.90 18.65 9.38
CA VAL A 196 -13.03 19.04 8.51
C VAL A 196 -14.37 18.95 9.27
N GLU A 197 -14.50 17.93 10.11
CA GLU A 197 -15.65 17.73 10.97
C GLU A 197 -15.22 17.79 12.44
N GLN A 198 -16.09 18.33 13.29
CA GLN A 198 -15.87 18.41 14.73
C GLN A 198 -17.12 17.96 15.47
N PRO A 199 -17.00 17.45 16.72
CA PRO A 199 -18.13 17.24 17.60
C PRO A 199 -18.93 18.51 17.80
N ASP A 200 -20.22 18.33 17.95
CA ASP A 200 -21.20 19.41 18.21
C ASP A 200 -22.22 19.00 19.28
N GLY A 201 -23.31 19.73 19.38
CA GLY A 201 -24.36 19.47 20.37
C GLY A 201 -25.14 18.16 20.12
N HIS A 202 -25.05 17.57 18.96
CA HIS A 202 -25.72 16.33 18.60
C HIS A 202 -24.75 15.14 18.49
N TYR A 203 -23.69 15.30 17.72
CA TYR A 203 -22.60 14.30 17.56
C TYR A 203 -21.45 14.71 18.49
N ASP A 204 -21.57 14.37 19.76
CA ASP A 204 -20.77 14.98 20.83
C ASP A 204 -19.49 14.24 21.21
N LEU A 205 -19.17 13.17 20.48
CA LEU A 205 -17.98 12.35 20.71
C LEU A 205 -17.11 12.28 19.45
N TRP A 206 -15.80 12.19 19.66
CA TRP A 206 -14.85 11.79 18.62
C TRP A 206 -14.80 10.27 18.48
N LEU A 207 -14.98 9.76 17.26
CA LEU A 207 -14.63 8.39 16.91
C LEU A 207 -13.24 8.33 16.30
N CYS A 208 -12.38 7.51 16.88
CA CYS A 208 -11.11 7.10 16.27
C CYS A 208 -11.19 5.60 15.93
N THR A 209 -10.86 5.22 14.72
CA THR A 209 -10.75 3.80 14.33
C THR A 209 -9.32 3.31 14.39
N GLY A 210 -9.13 2.00 14.56
CA GLY A 210 -7.78 1.47 14.69
C GLY A 210 -7.68 -0.05 14.57
N ARG A 211 -6.50 -0.54 14.92
CA ARG A 211 -6.15 -1.97 14.94
C ARG A 211 -6.02 -2.45 16.37
N ILE A 212 -6.24 -3.73 16.58
CA ILE A 212 -5.94 -4.42 17.83
C ILE A 212 -4.75 -5.34 17.66
N LEU A 213 -4.16 -5.76 18.76
CA LEU A 213 -2.95 -6.59 18.72
C LEU A 213 -3.22 -8.00 18.17
N GLU A 214 -4.39 -8.54 18.46
CA GLU A 214 -4.78 -9.91 18.11
C GLU A 214 -5.06 -10.07 16.61
N HIS A 215 -5.44 -8.98 15.92
CA HIS A 215 -5.79 -9.06 14.52
C HIS A 215 -4.96 -8.14 13.63
N TRP A 216 -4.33 -8.75 12.64
CA TRP A 216 -3.64 -8.02 11.60
C TRP A 216 -4.64 -7.38 10.64
N HIS A 217 -4.60 -6.05 10.56
CA HIS A 217 -5.40 -5.24 9.63
C HIS A 217 -6.91 -5.57 9.74
N THR A 218 -7.54 -6.07 8.66
CA THR A 218 -8.95 -6.48 8.59
C THR A 218 -9.23 -7.85 9.20
N GLY A 219 -8.23 -8.50 9.76
CA GLY A 219 -8.38 -9.83 10.37
C GLY A 219 -8.57 -10.99 9.39
N SER A 220 -8.51 -10.76 8.09
CA SER A 220 -8.74 -11.78 7.07
C SER A 220 -7.84 -13.01 7.20
N MET A 221 -6.63 -12.84 7.73
CA MET A 221 -5.72 -13.95 8.03
C MET A 221 -5.80 -14.39 9.50
N THR A 222 -5.69 -13.47 10.42
CA THR A 222 -5.54 -13.77 11.85
C THR A 222 -6.83 -14.29 12.48
N ARG A 223 -8.02 -13.96 11.98
CA ARG A 223 -9.28 -14.56 12.42
C ARG A 223 -9.39 -16.06 12.08
N ARG A 224 -8.54 -16.57 11.19
CA ARG A 224 -8.42 -18.00 10.86
C ARG A 224 -7.51 -18.75 11.83
N VAL A 225 -6.84 -18.06 12.74
CA VAL A 225 -6.05 -18.63 13.83
C VAL A 225 -6.95 -18.71 15.07
N PRO A 226 -7.37 -19.91 15.51
CA PRO A 226 -8.39 -20.07 16.55
C PRO A 226 -8.04 -19.38 17.87
N GLU A 227 -6.76 -19.34 18.24
CA GLU A 227 -6.27 -18.71 19.47
C GLU A 227 -6.47 -17.20 19.43
N LEU A 228 -6.09 -16.56 18.33
CA LEU A 228 -6.25 -15.11 18.14
C LEU A 228 -7.74 -14.74 18.05
N HIS A 229 -8.52 -15.54 17.32
CA HIS A 229 -9.97 -15.31 17.22
C HIS A 229 -10.69 -15.47 18.57
N ARG A 230 -10.29 -16.42 19.40
CA ARG A 230 -10.84 -16.56 20.77
C ARG A 230 -10.47 -15.39 21.67
N ALA A 231 -9.26 -14.86 21.52
CA ALA A 231 -8.80 -13.70 22.30
C ALA A 231 -9.58 -12.43 21.98
N ALA A 232 -9.94 -12.21 20.70
CA ALA A 232 -10.69 -11.04 20.25
C ALA A 232 -11.73 -11.46 19.17
N PRO A 233 -12.87 -12.04 19.57
CA PRO A 233 -13.84 -12.58 18.62
C PRO A 233 -14.66 -11.52 17.89
N GLN A 234 -14.73 -10.29 18.42
CA GLN A 234 -15.50 -9.18 17.87
C GLN A 234 -14.84 -7.84 18.15
N ALA A 235 -15.17 -6.82 17.37
CA ALA A 235 -14.79 -5.46 17.66
C ALA A 235 -15.66 -4.89 18.78
N LEU A 236 -15.02 -4.19 19.72
CA LEU A 236 -15.67 -3.55 20.86
C LEU A 236 -15.59 -2.03 20.73
N LEU A 237 -16.63 -1.33 21.16
CA LEU A 237 -16.64 0.12 21.30
C LEU A 237 -15.98 0.49 22.62
N TYR A 238 -14.75 0.94 22.59
CA TYR A 238 -14.04 1.42 23.77
C TYR A 238 -14.51 2.83 24.09
N MET A 239 -14.95 3.04 25.32
CA MET A 239 -15.56 4.29 25.77
C MET A 239 -15.11 4.66 27.18
N ASN A 240 -15.00 5.96 27.43
CA ASN A 240 -14.75 6.44 28.80
C ASN A 240 -15.91 6.03 29.73
N PRO A 241 -15.64 5.50 30.94
CA PRO A 241 -16.69 5.09 31.87
C PRO A 241 -17.69 6.18 32.18
N GLY A 242 -17.26 7.43 32.42
CA GLY A 242 -18.12 8.55 32.70
C GLY A 242 -18.99 8.96 31.51
N ASP A 243 -18.47 8.82 30.27
CA ASP A 243 -19.26 9.05 29.06
C ASP A 243 -20.34 8.00 28.87
N ALA A 244 -19.99 6.74 29.17
CA ALA A 244 -20.95 5.63 29.13
C ALA A 244 -22.06 5.82 30.17
N GLU A 245 -21.70 6.14 31.41
CA GLU A 245 -22.66 6.37 32.49
C GLU A 245 -23.66 7.49 32.15
N ARG A 246 -23.19 8.63 31.64
CA ARG A 246 -24.05 9.74 31.20
C ARG A 246 -25.07 9.36 30.14
N ARG A 247 -24.80 8.27 29.38
CA ARG A 247 -25.68 7.73 28.32
C ARG A 247 -26.46 6.49 28.76
N GLY A 248 -26.41 6.13 30.05
CA GLY A 248 -27.06 4.94 30.58
C GLY A 248 -26.48 3.64 30.02
N LEU A 249 -25.23 3.67 29.58
CA LEU A 249 -24.51 2.55 29.04
C LEU A 249 -23.55 1.94 30.07
N LYS A 250 -23.39 0.64 30.04
CA LYS A 250 -22.40 -0.09 30.84
C LYS A 250 -21.64 -1.09 29.96
N ARG A 251 -20.57 -1.59 30.47
CA ARG A 251 -19.79 -2.66 29.82
C ARG A 251 -20.69 -3.83 29.41
N GLY A 252 -20.60 -4.28 28.20
CA GLY A 252 -21.38 -5.36 27.63
C GLY A 252 -22.71 -4.96 26.99
N ASP A 253 -23.17 -3.72 27.16
CA ASP A 253 -24.36 -3.23 26.48
C ASP A 253 -24.08 -3.09 24.98
N LEU A 254 -25.09 -3.37 24.16
CA LEU A 254 -25.05 -3.03 22.74
C LEU A 254 -25.37 -1.53 22.59
N ALA A 255 -24.57 -0.85 21.79
CA ALA A 255 -24.76 0.56 21.49
C ALA A 255 -24.85 0.81 19.99
N HIS A 256 -25.72 1.73 19.60
CA HIS A 256 -25.71 2.36 18.29
C HIS A 256 -24.68 3.46 18.26
N VAL A 257 -23.82 3.44 17.25
CA VAL A 257 -22.88 4.50 16.90
C VAL A 257 -23.37 5.13 15.61
N GLU A 258 -23.69 6.40 15.67
CA GLU A 258 -24.27 7.17 14.57
C GLU A 258 -23.38 8.36 14.23
N SER A 259 -23.19 8.62 12.96
CA SER A 259 -22.53 9.80 12.41
C SER A 259 -23.40 10.43 11.32
N ARG A 260 -22.94 11.54 10.74
CA ARG A 260 -23.58 12.13 9.54
C ARG A 260 -23.48 11.23 8.31
N HIS A 261 -22.62 10.21 8.36
CA HIS A 261 -22.26 9.34 7.22
C HIS A 261 -22.94 7.98 7.28
N GLY A 262 -23.38 7.55 8.47
CA GLY A 262 -24.07 6.29 8.65
C GLY A 262 -24.11 5.81 10.09
N THR A 263 -24.42 4.52 10.28
CA THR A 263 -24.60 3.89 11.57
C THR A 263 -23.92 2.53 11.64
N CYS A 264 -23.49 2.15 12.83
CA CYS A 264 -23.08 0.78 13.15
C CYS A 264 -23.46 0.43 14.58
N GLU A 265 -23.39 -0.84 14.92
CA GLU A 265 -23.63 -1.34 16.28
C GLU A 265 -22.38 -2.01 16.81
N ALA A 266 -22.07 -1.77 18.09
CA ALA A 266 -20.96 -2.42 18.76
C ALA A 266 -21.21 -2.59 20.24
N VAL A 267 -20.59 -3.59 20.85
CA VAL A 267 -20.66 -3.85 22.28
C VAL A 267 -19.71 -2.91 23.02
N VAL A 268 -20.20 -2.25 24.03
CA VAL A 268 -19.46 -1.27 24.85
C VAL A 268 -18.42 -1.95 25.74
N GLU A 269 -17.20 -1.44 25.73
CA GLU A 269 -16.11 -1.81 26.63
C GLU A 269 -15.57 -0.56 27.36
N THR A 270 -15.67 -0.57 28.69
CA THR A 270 -15.22 0.55 29.53
C THR A 270 -14.04 0.21 30.45
N GLN A 271 -13.67 -1.08 30.51
CA GLN A 271 -12.63 -1.58 31.40
C GLN A 271 -11.40 -2.04 30.60
N VAL A 272 -10.59 -1.10 30.22
CA VAL A 272 -9.34 -1.34 29.50
C VAL A 272 -8.15 -0.86 30.31
N ARG A 273 -6.96 -1.41 30.02
CA ARG A 273 -5.71 -1.01 30.70
C ARG A 273 -5.47 0.50 30.69
N ASN A 274 -5.78 1.12 29.54
CA ASN A 274 -5.70 2.57 29.36
C ASN A 274 -7.14 3.08 29.19
N ILE A 275 -7.64 3.85 30.15
CA ILE A 275 -8.96 4.44 30.08
C ILE A 275 -9.03 5.40 28.89
N MET A 276 -10.08 5.28 28.10
CA MET A 276 -10.34 6.20 26.99
C MET A 276 -10.49 7.64 27.53
N PRO A 277 -9.91 8.63 26.87
CA PRO A 277 -10.16 10.04 27.18
C PRO A 277 -11.66 10.35 27.08
N ALA A 278 -12.15 11.20 27.99
CA ALA A 278 -13.53 11.70 27.89
C ALA A 278 -13.76 12.44 26.57
N GLY A 279 -14.93 12.28 25.99
CA GLY A 279 -15.28 12.83 24.69
C GLY A 279 -14.75 12.03 23.50
N THR A 280 -14.15 10.85 23.74
CA THR A 280 -13.57 10.01 22.68
C THR A 280 -14.04 8.58 22.80
N VAL A 281 -14.37 7.97 21.66
CA VAL A 281 -14.61 6.52 21.52
C VAL A 281 -13.68 5.93 20.48
N TRP A 282 -13.40 4.63 20.62
CA TRP A 282 -12.51 3.94 19.70
C TRP A 282 -13.14 2.62 19.25
N LEU A 283 -12.96 2.28 17.97
CA LEU A 283 -13.53 1.09 17.36
C LEU A 283 -12.55 0.45 16.38
N ALA A 284 -12.35 -0.87 16.50
CA ALA A 284 -11.51 -1.59 15.56
C ALA A 284 -12.25 -1.90 14.26
N PHE A 285 -11.52 -1.88 13.13
CA PHE A 285 -12.09 -2.07 11.80
C PHE A 285 -11.99 -3.52 11.26
N PHE A 286 -11.58 -4.48 12.07
CA PHE A 286 -11.40 -5.87 11.62
C PHE A 286 -12.69 -6.67 11.53
N ASP A 287 -13.78 -6.21 12.14
CA ASP A 287 -15.02 -6.98 12.27
C ASP A 287 -16.04 -6.59 11.20
N GLU A 288 -16.33 -7.55 10.32
CA GLU A 288 -17.30 -7.40 9.24
C GLU A 288 -18.74 -7.17 9.71
N LYS A 289 -19.06 -7.59 10.94
CA LYS A 289 -20.41 -7.40 11.51
C LYS A 289 -20.61 -5.98 12.03
N VAL A 290 -19.56 -5.39 12.58
CA VAL A 290 -19.62 -4.03 13.12
C VAL A 290 -19.56 -2.96 12.02
N LYS A 291 -18.79 -3.19 10.95
CA LYS A 291 -18.68 -2.29 9.78
C LYS A 291 -18.35 -0.84 10.16
N CYS A 292 -17.38 -0.64 11.03
CA CYS A 292 -17.06 0.71 11.56
C CYS A 292 -16.81 1.76 10.48
N ASN A 293 -16.35 1.37 9.29
CA ASN A 293 -16.15 2.30 8.17
C ASN A 293 -17.47 2.89 7.62
N ALA A 294 -18.62 2.33 7.97
CA ALA A 294 -19.91 2.91 7.59
C ALA A 294 -20.21 4.25 8.30
N VAL A 295 -19.54 4.50 9.43
CA VAL A 295 -19.72 5.76 10.20
C VAL A 295 -18.55 6.74 10.03
N VAL A 296 -17.50 6.36 9.30
CA VAL A 296 -16.31 7.22 9.12
C VAL A 296 -16.61 8.35 8.15
N ILE A 297 -16.05 9.52 8.45
CA ILE A 297 -16.14 10.71 7.59
C ILE A 297 -15.58 10.44 6.19
N ASP A 298 -16.26 10.97 5.18
CA ASP A 298 -15.83 10.99 3.80
C ASP A 298 -14.98 12.25 3.51
N ALA A 299 -13.79 12.27 4.07
CA ALA A 299 -12.81 13.32 3.84
C ALA A 299 -11.44 12.71 3.54
N THR A 300 -10.73 13.30 2.61
CA THR A 300 -9.43 12.82 2.14
C THR A 300 -8.39 13.93 2.19
N ASP A 301 -7.13 13.53 2.34
CA ASP A 301 -6.01 14.43 2.11
C ASP A 301 -6.00 14.87 0.64
N PRO A 302 -5.87 16.17 0.34
CA PRO A 302 -6.01 16.68 -1.03
C PRO A 302 -4.87 16.27 -1.98
N ILE A 303 -3.79 15.72 -1.46
CA ILE A 303 -2.61 15.31 -2.26
C ILE A 303 -2.51 13.80 -2.35
N SER A 304 -2.51 13.11 -1.21
CA SER A 304 -2.37 11.65 -1.14
C SER A 304 -3.69 10.91 -1.32
N GLU A 305 -4.81 11.62 -1.23
CA GLU A 305 -6.18 11.07 -1.21
C GLU A 305 -6.39 10.05 -0.07
N GLU A 306 -5.54 10.10 0.97
CA GLU A 306 -5.66 9.25 2.16
C GLU A 306 -6.92 9.62 2.93
N PRO A 307 -7.83 8.66 3.21
CA PRO A 307 -9.04 8.92 3.98
C PRO A 307 -8.76 9.23 5.46
N ASP A 308 -9.54 10.16 6.04
CA ASP A 308 -9.45 10.50 7.46
C ASP A 308 -10.26 9.55 8.33
N PHE A 309 -9.69 8.45 8.73
CA PHE A 309 -10.33 7.43 9.57
C PHE A 309 -10.28 7.71 11.07
N LYS A 310 -9.78 8.87 11.51
CA LYS A 310 -9.44 9.08 12.92
C LYS A 310 -10.26 10.17 13.62
N LYS A 311 -11.03 10.93 12.86
CA LYS A 311 -11.68 12.15 13.39
C LYS A 311 -13.09 12.29 12.84
N THR A 312 -13.99 11.39 13.23
CA THR A 312 -15.42 11.48 12.91
C THR A 312 -16.20 11.88 14.14
N ALA A 313 -17.13 12.82 14.01
CA ALA A 313 -18.05 13.18 15.08
C ALA A 313 -19.21 12.17 15.14
N VAL A 314 -19.45 11.60 16.31
CA VAL A 314 -20.47 10.56 16.51
C VAL A 314 -21.36 10.80 17.70
N LEU A 315 -22.59 10.28 17.61
CA LEU A 315 -23.51 10.07 18.72
C LEU A 315 -23.47 8.58 19.11
N VAL A 316 -23.37 8.30 20.40
CA VAL A 316 -23.49 6.93 20.93
C VAL A 316 -24.69 6.85 21.86
N ARG A 317 -25.58 5.91 21.60
CA ARG A 317 -26.79 5.66 22.41
C ARG A 317 -27.02 4.17 22.60
N LYS A 318 -27.81 3.83 23.60
CA LYS A 318 -28.18 2.43 23.85
C LYS A 318 -29.02 1.88 22.68
N ALA A 319 -28.72 0.64 22.25
CA ALA A 319 -29.49 -0.07 21.23
C ALA A 319 -30.83 -0.58 21.75
#